data_cad7e51fd4b314fe569a5b6bfb0851fd
#
_entry.id   cad7e51fd4b314fe569a5b6bfb0851fd
#
_cell.length_a   1.000
_cell.length_b   1.000
_cell.length_c   1.000
_cell.angle_alpha   90.00
_cell.angle_beta   90.00
_cell.angle_gamma   90.00
#
_symmetry.space_group_name_H-M   'P 1'
#
loop_
_entity.id
_entity.type
_entity.pdbx_description
1 polymer ?
#
loop_
_entity_poly.entity_id
_entity_poly.type
_entity_poly.pdbx_seq_one_letter_code
_entity_poly.pdbx_strand_id
1 'polypeptide(L)'
;MHRRKIVAISGSGRTGSTLLSLLLSQHKDVFNLGQLRDLWGAWASDAPCTCGQPLGACPIYSKVVPAAVGARPDPAVAEMKADMQAFFAAADRLPDWSDTAAIDRLAAGHASVLARLTGVLDALQATTGARTFIDSSKSPEMALALSLTEGSDVRVLNLARDPRAVAVSWAQKRGLGAGLKYSRVWARRQEVLERWSRALGERFLTVRYEDLAGAPEASIGMIQAWAELPVTKGLFTAPGRATIDWSGQHLYPPANERVLAERKTEVVIAPSEGWRAGGHALMRALAMIWSHPQGGAYVRGG
;
A
#
# COMPACT_ATOMS: atom_id res chain seq x y z
N MET A 1 -8.39 -12.95 -22.26
CA MET A 1 -7.67 -13.11 -20.95
C MET A 1 -8.46 -12.37 -19.88
N HIS A 2 -8.76 -13.02 -18.74
CA HIS A 2 -9.38 -12.31 -17.64
C HIS A 2 -8.37 -11.36 -17.02
N ARG A 3 -8.71 -10.06 -16.92
CA ARG A 3 -7.89 -9.05 -16.25
C ARG A 3 -7.69 -9.40 -14.79
N ARG A 4 -6.46 -9.30 -14.29
CA ARG A 4 -6.18 -9.39 -12.86
C ARG A 4 -6.66 -8.11 -12.17
N LYS A 5 -7.34 -8.26 -11.05
CA LYS A 5 -7.80 -7.13 -10.25
C LYS A 5 -6.74 -6.76 -9.22
N ILE A 6 -6.44 -5.47 -9.09
CA ILE A 6 -5.48 -4.97 -8.10
C ILE A 6 -6.12 -3.83 -7.31
N VAL A 7 -6.13 -3.94 -5.99
CA VAL A 7 -6.45 -2.83 -5.10
C VAL A 7 -5.14 -2.25 -4.57
N ALA A 8 -4.78 -1.07 -5.06
CA ALA A 8 -3.58 -0.36 -4.63
C ALA A 8 -3.91 0.59 -3.46
N ILE A 9 -3.54 0.20 -2.25
CA ILE A 9 -3.68 1.06 -1.06
C ILE A 9 -2.59 2.11 -1.08
N SER A 10 -2.98 3.33 -1.39
CA SER A 10 -2.15 4.52 -1.43
C SER A 10 -2.34 5.39 -0.17
N GLY A 11 -1.68 6.53 -0.13
CA GLY A 11 -1.74 7.45 0.99
C GLY A 11 -0.42 7.56 1.75
N SER A 12 -0.48 7.78 3.04
CA SER A 12 0.71 7.95 3.88
C SER A 12 1.03 6.69 4.70
N GLY A 13 2.26 6.55 5.15
CA GLY A 13 2.58 5.59 6.20
C GLY A 13 1.88 5.90 7.53
N ARG A 14 1.70 4.92 8.38
CA ARG A 14 1.06 5.04 9.72
C ARG A 14 -0.46 5.29 9.67
N THR A 15 -1.10 4.87 8.61
CA THR A 15 -2.56 4.94 8.40
C THR A 15 -3.30 3.61 8.62
N GLY A 16 -2.61 2.54 9.06
CA GLY A 16 -3.25 1.22 9.25
C GLY A 16 -3.30 0.34 7.99
N SER A 17 -2.62 0.75 6.90
CA SER A 17 -2.64 0.04 5.61
C SER A 17 -2.22 -1.43 5.68
N THR A 18 -1.28 -1.80 6.57
CA THR A 18 -0.88 -3.21 6.75
C THR A 18 -2.03 -4.04 7.33
N LEU A 19 -2.75 -3.50 8.32
CA LEU A 19 -3.92 -4.19 8.87
C LEU A 19 -5.04 -4.27 7.83
N LEU A 20 -5.31 -3.17 7.13
CA LEU A 20 -6.32 -3.15 6.07
C LEU A 20 -6.00 -4.19 4.98
N SER A 21 -4.76 -4.26 4.51
CA SER A 21 -4.36 -5.24 3.49
C SER A 21 -4.52 -6.68 3.98
N LEU A 22 -4.22 -6.95 5.26
CA LEU A 22 -4.45 -8.25 5.87
C LEU A 22 -5.96 -8.61 5.92
N LEU A 23 -6.81 -7.68 6.35
CA LEU A 23 -8.27 -7.92 6.42
C LEU A 23 -8.88 -8.17 5.03
N LEU A 24 -8.45 -7.42 4.02
CA LEU A 24 -8.97 -7.58 2.65
C LEU A 24 -8.47 -8.85 1.96
N SER A 25 -7.36 -9.42 2.42
CA SER A 25 -6.73 -10.60 1.81
C SER A 25 -6.98 -11.90 2.56
N GLN A 26 -8.03 -11.96 3.40
CA GLN A 26 -8.39 -13.19 4.10
C GLN A 26 -9.20 -14.19 3.25
N HIS A 27 -9.52 -13.83 2.01
CA HIS A 27 -10.17 -14.76 1.07
C HIS A 27 -9.12 -15.48 0.22
N LYS A 28 -9.31 -16.78 -0.02
CA LYS A 28 -8.36 -17.65 -0.75
C LYS A 28 -8.02 -17.16 -2.18
N ASP A 29 -8.92 -16.43 -2.84
CA ASP A 29 -8.74 -15.90 -4.20
C ASP A 29 -8.05 -14.52 -4.21
N VAL A 30 -7.67 -14.00 -3.02
CA VAL A 30 -7.03 -12.69 -2.85
C VAL A 30 -5.63 -12.87 -2.26
N PHE A 31 -4.62 -12.37 -2.95
CA PHE A 31 -3.24 -12.42 -2.47
C PHE A 31 -2.76 -11.04 -2.02
N ASN A 32 -2.14 -10.98 -0.84
CA ASN A 32 -1.56 -9.77 -0.28
C ASN A 32 -0.11 -9.60 -0.77
N LEU A 33 0.11 -8.61 -1.62
CA LEU A 33 1.45 -8.27 -2.14
C LEU A 33 2.34 -7.60 -1.09
N GLY A 34 1.77 -7.19 0.05
CA GLY A 34 2.48 -6.33 0.99
C GLY A 34 2.82 -4.98 0.36
N GLN A 35 4.07 -4.56 0.49
CA GLN A 35 4.60 -3.36 -0.15
C GLN A 35 5.43 -3.76 -1.38
N LEU A 36 4.77 -4.02 -2.51
CA LEU A 36 5.43 -4.52 -3.73
C LEU A 36 6.59 -3.61 -4.20
N ARG A 37 6.49 -2.29 -3.97
CA ARG A 37 7.57 -1.32 -4.25
C ARG A 37 8.90 -1.66 -3.57
N ASP A 38 8.84 -2.35 -2.44
CA ASP A 38 10.01 -2.65 -1.61
C ASP A 38 10.53 -4.09 -1.82
N LEU A 39 9.87 -4.89 -2.68
CA LEU A 39 10.22 -6.29 -2.96
C LEU A 39 11.70 -6.45 -3.35
N TRP A 40 12.21 -5.59 -4.22
CA TRP A 40 13.56 -5.69 -4.74
C TRP A 40 14.63 -5.46 -3.67
N GLY A 41 14.35 -4.54 -2.73
CA GLY A 41 15.22 -4.33 -1.57
C GLY A 41 15.16 -5.47 -0.57
N ALA A 42 13.95 -5.98 -0.33
CA ALA A 42 13.74 -7.11 0.57
C ALA A 42 14.36 -8.40 0.03
N TRP A 43 14.25 -8.65 -1.28
CA TRP A 43 14.91 -9.78 -1.94
C TRP A 43 16.43 -9.69 -1.84
N ALA A 44 17.01 -8.53 -2.18
CA ALA A 44 18.47 -8.34 -2.15
C ALA A 44 19.09 -8.52 -0.74
N SER A 45 18.31 -8.32 0.32
CA SER A 45 18.73 -8.57 1.70
C SER A 45 18.27 -9.92 2.25
N ASP A 46 17.66 -10.76 1.41
CA ASP A 46 17.04 -12.04 1.79
C ASP A 46 16.15 -11.88 3.03
N ALA A 47 15.32 -10.85 3.04
CA ALA A 47 14.52 -10.47 4.19
C ALA A 47 13.58 -11.59 4.66
N PRO A 48 13.26 -11.66 5.97
CA PRO A 48 12.36 -12.66 6.49
C PRO A 48 10.92 -12.46 5.97
N CYS A 49 10.28 -13.56 5.58
CA CYS A 49 8.88 -13.61 5.20
C CYS A 49 8.01 -14.11 6.36
N THR A 50 6.74 -13.69 6.41
CA THR A 50 5.79 -14.18 7.43
C THR A 50 5.50 -15.66 7.36
N CYS A 51 5.86 -16.36 6.28
CA CYS A 51 5.81 -17.82 6.22
C CYS A 51 6.92 -18.52 7.07
N GLY A 52 7.82 -17.74 7.68
CA GLY A 52 8.91 -18.25 8.51
C GLY A 52 10.21 -18.52 7.75
N GLN A 53 10.24 -18.35 6.43
CA GLN A 53 11.44 -18.54 5.60
C GLN A 53 11.98 -17.17 5.16
N PRO A 54 13.27 -17.05 4.81
CA PRO A 54 13.77 -15.91 4.06
C PRO A 54 13.15 -15.87 2.65
N LEU A 55 13.17 -14.71 1.98
CA LEU A 55 12.50 -14.57 0.68
C LEU A 55 13.03 -15.53 -0.39
N GLY A 56 14.34 -15.82 -0.39
CA GLY A 56 14.96 -16.77 -1.31
C GLY A 56 14.50 -18.22 -1.13
N ALA A 57 13.97 -18.58 0.06
CA ALA A 57 13.38 -19.88 0.36
C ALA A 57 11.85 -19.84 0.55
N CYS A 58 11.22 -18.67 0.44
CA CYS A 58 9.77 -18.53 0.52
C CYS A 58 9.09 -19.29 -0.62
N PRO A 59 8.06 -20.13 -0.36
CA PRO A 59 7.43 -20.97 -1.37
C PRO A 59 6.79 -20.16 -2.53
N ILE A 60 6.55 -18.87 -2.33
CA ILE A 60 6.02 -17.96 -3.34
C ILE A 60 7.15 -17.18 -4.01
N TYR A 61 7.90 -16.37 -3.25
CA TYR A 61 8.85 -15.42 -3.85
C TYR A 61 10.08 -16.09 -4.47
N SER A 62 10.50 -17.28 -3.98
CA SER A 62 11.56 -18.06 -4.59
C SER A 62 11.24 -18.52 -6.03
N LYS A 63 9.97 -18.58 -6.40
CA LYS A 63 9.50 -18.88 -7.76
C LYS A 63 9.23 -17.61 -8.56
N VAL A 64 8.58 -16.64 -7.93
CA VAL A 64 8.10 -15.41 -8.58
C VAL A 64 9.25 -14.52 -9.06
N VAL A 65 10.24 -14.26 -8.19
CA VAL A 65 11.33 -13.35 -8.54
C VAL A 65 12.20 -13.90 -9.67
N PRO A 66 12.70 -15.15 -9.62
CA PRO A 66 13.48 -15.71 -10.75
C PRO A 66 12.67 -15.80 -12.06
N ALA A 67 11.37 -16.10 -11.98
CA ALA A 67 10.51 -16.13 -13.18
C ALA A 67 10.38 -14.76 -13.85
N ALA A 68 10.38 -13.68 -13.08
CA ALA A 68 10.22 -12.32 -13.58
C ALA A 68 11.53 -11.68 -14.05
N VAL A 69 12.68 -12.03 -13.45
CA VAL A 69 13.97 -11.37 -13.71
C VAL A 69 15.02 -12.31 -14.30
N GLY A 70 14.72 -13.63 -14.42
CA GLY A 70 15.59 -14.61 -15.06
C GLY A 70 16.47 -15.42 -14.08
N ALA A 71 17.29 -16.30 -14.63
CA ALA A 71 18.05 -17.32 -13.89
C ALA A 71 19.19 -16.78 -13.00
N ARG A 72 19.56 -15.52 -13.13
CA ARG A 72 20.54 -14.82 -12.27
C ARG A 72 19.85 -13.64 -11.59
N PRO A 73 19.09 -13.88 -10.51
CA PRO A 73 18.21 -12.85 -9.95
C PRO A 73 18.98 -11.63 -9.40
N ASP A 74 20.16 -11.79 -8.81
CA ASP A 74 20.79 -10.70 -8.06
C ASP A 74 21.17 -9.48 -8.91
N PRO A 75 21.87 -9.59 -10.08
CA PRO A 75 22.13 -8.44 -10.93
C PRO A 75 20.84 -7.83 -11.50
N ALA A 76 19.90 -8.69 -11.92
CA ALA A 76 18.64 -8.25 -12.51
C ALA A 76 17.71 -7.61 -11.48
N VAL A 77 17.77 -8.03 -10.21
CA VAL A 77 17.05 -7.41 -9.10
C VAL A 77 17.62 -6.02 -8.80
N ALA A 78 18.95 -5.86 -8.81
CA ALA A 78 19.57 -4.55 -8.63
C ALA A 78 19.19 -3.57 -9.74
N GLU A 79 19.21 -4.04 -10.99
CA GLU A 79 18.74 -3.27 -12.15
C GLU A 79 17.25 -2.92 -12.02
N MET A 80 16.39 -3.90 -11.71
CA MET A 80 14.95 -3.67 -11.52
C MET A 80 14.67 -2.64 -10.41
N LYS A 81 15.42 -2.69 -9.31
CA LYS A 81 15.33 -1.70 -8.24
C LYS A 81 15.68 -0.30 -8.72
N ALA A 82 16.76 -0.16 -9.50
CA ALA A 82 17.17 1.12 -10.07
C ALA A 82 16.13 1.65 -11.07
N ASP A 83 15.65 0.80 -11.96
CA ASP A 83 14.63 1.15 -12.96
C ASP A 83 13.31 1.58 -12.32
N MET A 84 12.86 0.88 -11.28
CA MET A 84 11.68 1.28 -10.51
C MET A 84 11.88 2.62 -9.82
N GLN A 85 13.07 2.89 -9.27
CA GLN A 85 13.38 4.21 -8.68
C GLN A 85 13.38 5.31 -9.72
N ALA A 86 13.90 5.05 -10.91
CA ALA A 86 13.88 5.99 -12.03
C ALA A 86 12.43 6.27 -12.48
N PHE A 87 11.61 5.24 -12.61
CA PHE A 87 10.18 5.39 -12.88
C PHE A 87 9.49 6.26 -11.83
N PHE A 88 9.68 5.98 -10.53
CA PHE A 88 9.06 6.76 -9.44
C PHE A 88 9.51 8.22 -9.47
N ALA A 89 10.80 8.48 -9.71
CA ALA A 89 11.33 9.83 -9.83
C ALA A 89 10.76 10.58 -11.05
N ALA A 90 10.54 9.89 -12.16
CA ALA A 90 9.91 10.46 -13.35
C ALA A 90 8.41 10.74 -13.12
N ALA A 91 7.69 9.81 -12.52
CA ALA A 91 6.29 9.96 -12.16
C ALA A 91 6.07 11.13 -11.18
N ASP A 92 6.95 11.28 -10.19
CA ASP A 92 6.88 12.38 -9.20
C ASP A 92 7.09 13.77 -9.82
N ARG A 93 7.71 13.83 -11.00
CA ARG A 93 7.93 15.09 -11.77
C ARG A 93 6.80 15.41 -12.72
N LEU A 94 5.83 14.50 -12.95
CA LEU A 94 4.71 14.80 -13.81
C LEU A 94 3.91 15.99 -13.26
N PRO A 95 3.66 17.02 -14.07
CA PRO A 95 2.93 18.21 -13.64
C PRO A 95 1.46 17.89 -13.36
N ASP A 96 0.90 16.98 -14.14
CA ASP A 96 -0.48 16.52 -14.02
C ASP A 96 -0.57 15.01 -14.29
N TRP A 97 -1.07 14.29 -13.28
CA TRP A 97 -1.27 12.84 -13.34
C TRP A 97 -2.58 12.44 -14.05
N SER A 98 -3.36 13.40 -14.50
CA SER A 98 -4.52 13.19 -15.38
C SER A 98 -4.20 13.38 -16.87
N ASP A 99 -3.00 13.90 -17.20
CA ASP A 99 -2.50 14.02 -18.58
C ASP A 99 -2.12 12.65 -19.14
N THR A 100 -3.03 12.07 -19.93
CA THR A 100 -2.83 10.75 -20.54
C THR A 100 -1.62 10.74 -21.47
N ALA A 101 -1.37 11.81 -22.22
CA ALA A 101 -0.23 11.88 -23.13
C ALA A 101 1.12 11.93 -22.36
N ALA A 102 1.15 12.60 -21.22
CA ALA A 102 2.34 12.56 -20.34
C ALA A 102 2.55 11.19 -19.71
N ILE A 103 1.46 10.50 -19.32
CA ILE A 103 1.50 9.13 -18.80
C ILE A 103 1.97 8.15 -19.88
N ASP A 104 1.49 8.28 -21.13
CA ASP A 104 1.91 7.43 -22.24
C ASP A 104 3.41 7.59 -22.55
N ARG A 105 3.91 8.83 -22.52
CA ARG A 105 5.38 9.09 -22.66
C ARG A 105 6.16 8.47 -21.50
N LEU A 106 5.68 8.58 -20.28
CA LEU A 106 6.30 7.94 -19.11
C LEU A 106 6.33 6.41 -19.28
N ALA A 107 5.22 5.81 -19.69
CA ALA A 107 5.13 4.37 -19.93
C ALA A 107 6.08 3.90 -21.02
N ALA A 108 6.15 4.62 -22.15
CA ALA A 108 7.07 4.32 -23.24
C ALA A 108 8.54 4.41 -22.80
N GLY A 109 8.89 5.47 -22.04
CA GLY A 109 10.24 5.65 -21.51
C GLY A 109 10.68 4.61 -20.47
N HIS A 110 9.72 3.87 -19.90
CA HIS A 110 9.96 2.86 -18.86
C HIS A 110 9.36 1.49 -19.21
N ALA A 111 9.18 1.19 -20.50
CA ALA A 111 8.52 -0.03 -20.96
C ALA A 111 9.16 -1.32 -20.42
N SER A 112 10.48 -1.37 -20.30
CA SER A 112 11.22 -2.53 -19.78
C SER A 112 10.82 -2.85 -18.34
N VAL A 113 10.81 -1.86 -17.44
CA VAL A 113 10.46 -2.07 -16.04
C VAL A 113 8.99 -2.42 -15.87
N LEU A 114 8.10 -1.84 -16.67
CA LEU A 114 6.67 -2.17 -16.66
C LEU A 114 6.41 -3.60 -17.16
N ALA A 115 7.14 -4.06 -18.19
CA ALA A 115 7.09 -5.44 -18.67
C ALA A 115 7.58 -6.43 -17.60
N ARG A 116 8.68 -6.13 -16.91
CA ARG A 116 9.18 -6.95 -15.79
C ARG A 116 8.18 -6.98 -14.63
N LEU A 117 7.54 -5.85 -14.31
CA LEU A 117 6.50 -5.78 -13.27
C LEU A 117 5.27 -6.61 -13.68
N THR A 118 4.89 -6.59 -14.95
CA THR A 118 3.87 -7.49 -15.52
C THR A 118 4.25 -8.96 -15.30
N GLY A 119 5.50 -9.33 -15.61
CA GLY A 119 6.03 -10.67 -15.38
C GLY A 119 5.96 -11.12 -13.91
N VAL A 120 6.21 -10.20 -12.96
CA VAL A 120 6.02 -10.48 -11.51
C VAL A 120 4.57 -10.83 -11.21
N LEU A 121 3.62 -10.05 -11.72
CA LEU A 121 2.19 -10.27 -11.48
C LEU A 121 1.70 -11.56 -12.14
N ASP A 122 2.21 -11.88 -13.33
CA ASP A 122 1.92 -13.16 -14.04
C ASP A 122 2.45 -14.35 -13.23
N ALA A 123 3.70 -14.27 -12.76
CA ALA A 123 4.31 -15.31 -11.96
C ALA A 123 3.59 -15.49 -10.61
N LEU A 124 3.15 -14.40 -9.98
CA LEU A 124 2.32 -14.46 -8.76
C LEU A 124 0.99 -15.15 -9.04
N GLN A 125 0.31 -14.78 -10.12
CA GLN A 125 -0.96 -15.41 -10.50
C GLN A 125 -0.78 -16.90 -10.78
N ALA A 126 0.25 -17.28 -11.53
CA ALA A 126 0.56 -18.68 -11.83
C ALA A 126 0.91 -19.48 -10.57
N THR A 127 1.65 -18.88 -9.61
CA THR A 127 2.12 -19.57 -8.40
C THR A 127 1.02 -19.71 -7.35
N THR A 128 0.17 -18.68 -7.19
CA THR A 128 -0.84 -18.62 -6.12
C THR A 128 -2.25 -19.01 -6.58
N GLY A 129 -2.53 -18.95 -7.88
CA GLY A 129 -3.88 -19.07 -8.43
C GLY A 129 -4.77 -17.85 -8.17
N ALA A 130 -4.29 -16.85 -7.41
CA ALA A 130 -5.05 -15.66 -7.09
C ALA A 130 -5.28 -14.79 -8.34
N ARG A 131 -6.46 -14.23 -8.45
CA ARG A 131 -6.84 -13.27 -9.53
C ARG A 131 -6.98 -11.86 -9.02
N THR A 132 -6.95 -11.69 -7.71
CA THR A 132 -7.05 -10.40 -7.03
C THR A 132 -5.85 -10.20 -6.14
N PHE A 133 -5.28 -9.01 -6.20
CA PHE A 133 -4.08 -8.64 -5.46
C PHE A 133 -4.32 -7.37 -4.65
N ILE A 134 -3.80 -7.34 -3.42
CA ILE A 134 -3.83 -6.14 -2.57
C ILE A 134 -2.40 -5.63 -2.42
N ASP A 135 -2.09 -4.48 -3.00
CA ASP A 135 -0.82 -3.78 -2.78
C ASP A 135 -0.99 -2.73 -1.67
N SER A 136 -0.11 -2.74 -0.69
CA SER A 136 -0.08 -1.76 0.40
C SER A 136 1.19 -0.91 0.43
N SER A 137 1.75 -0.63 -0.74
CA SER A 137 2.96 0.19 -0.92
C SER A 137 2.81 1.63 -0.43
N LYS A 138 1.60 2.12 -0.27
CA LYS A 138 1.29 3.51 0.14
C LYS A 138 1.93 4.55 -0.79
N SER A 139 2.11 4.18 -2.06
CA SER A 139 2.79 4.99 -3.05
C SER A 139 1.86 5.21 -4.24
N PRO A 140 1.46 6.46 -4.50
CA PRO A 140 0.75 6.79 -5.73
C PRO A 140 1.54 6.37 -6.98
N GLU A 141 2.87 6.53 -6.98
CA GLU A 141 3.74 6.16 -8.09
C GLU A 141 3.71 4.65 -8.36
N MET A 142 3.64 3.82 -7.30
CA MET A 142 3.49 2.37 -7.45
C MET A 142 2.12 2.01 -8.00
N ALA A 143 1.07 2.67 -7.52
CA ALA A 143 -0.27 2.45 -8.05
C ALA A 143 -0.38 2.87 -9.54
N LEU A 144 0.33 3.94 -9.96
CA LEU A 144 0.46 4.30 -11.37
C LEU A 144 1.21 3.22 -12.14
N ALA A 145 2.35 2.73 -11.64
CA ALA A 145 3.09 1.65 -12.29
C ALA A 145 2.21 0.41 -12.50
N LEU A 146 1.47 0.00 -11.47
CA LEU A 146 0.52 -1.12 -11.55
C LEU A 146 -0.58 -0.89 -12.59
N SER A 147 -1.09 0.35 -12.71
CA SER A 147 -2.13 0.69 -13.69
C SER A 147 -1.63 0.63 -15.14
N LEU A 148 -0.32 0.73 -15.34
CA LEU A 148 0.35 0.65 -16.64
C LEU A 148 0.83 -0.76 -16.99
N THR A 149 0.68 -1.74 -16.08
CA THR A 149 1.00 -3.14 -16.38
C THR A 149 -0.08 -3.79 -17.25
N GLU A 150 0.35 -4.61 -18.19
CA GLU A 150 -0.56 -5.31 -19.10
C GLU A 150 -1.49 -6.27 -18.33
N GLY A 151 -2.76 -6.34 -18.74
CA GLY A 151 -3.75 -7.24 -18.17
C GLY A 151 -4.21 -6.90 -16.76
N SER A 152 -3.89 -5.73 -16.22
CA SER A 152 -4.31 -5.28 -14.90
C SER A 152 -5.53 -4.35 -14.94
N ASP A 153 -6.43 -4.53 -13.98
CA ASP A 153 -7.51 -3.61 -13.64
C ASP A 153 -7.25 -3.10 -12.23
N VAL A 154 -6.81 -1.85 -12.14
CA VAL A 154 -6.35 -1.26 -10.89
C VAL A 154 -7.39 -0.30 -10.33
N ARG A 155 -7.76 -0.53 -9.08
CA ARG A 155 -8.53 0.41 -8.26
C ARG A 155 -7.62 0.99 -7.18
N VAL A 156 -7.71 2.30 -6.97
CA VAL A 156 -6.84 3.01 -6.02
C VAL A 156 -7.63 3.38 -4.78
N LEU A 157 -7.19 2.86 -3.64
CA LEU A 157 -7.75 3.19 -2.34
C LEU A 157 -6.81 4.15 -1.61
N ASN A 158 -7.22 5.41 -1.45
CA ASN A 158 -6.53 6.37 -0.60
C ASN A 158 -6.94 6.15 0.85
N LEU A 159 -6.08 5.50 1.63
CA LEU A 159 -6.28 5.40 3.08
C LEU A 159 -5.65 6.62 3.75
N ALA A 160 -6.47 7.61 4.01
CA ALA A 160 -6.09 8.86 4.66
C ALA A 160 -6.25 8.76 6.18
N ARG A 161 -5.45 9.48 6.93
CA ARG A 161 -5.54 9.62 8.39
C ARG A 161 -5.22 11.06 8.78
N ASP A 162 -5.73 11.52 9.91
CA ASP A 162 -5.41 12.85 10.45
C ASP A 162 -3.90 13.12 10.39
N PRO A 163 -3.45 14.19 9.71
CA PRO A 163 -2.03 14.50 9.56
C PRO A 163 -1.31 14.68 10.89
N ARG A 164 -2.01 15.14 11.93
CA ARG A 164 -1.49 15.28 13.28
C ARG A 164 -1.16 13.93 13.90
N ALA A 165 -2.06 12.95 13.71
CA ALA A 165 -1.84 11.59 14.18
C ALA A 165 -0.67 10.92 13.45
N VAL A 166 -0.56 11.13 12.14
CA VAL A 166 0.55 10.64 11.31
C VAL A 166 1.87 11.23 11.77
N ALA A 167 1.93 12.55 11.97
CA ALA A 167 3.13 13.27 12.42
C ALA A 167 3.60 12.79 13.79
N VAL A 168 2.68 12.70 14.76
CA VAL A 168 3.00 12.20 16.12
C VAL A 168 3.52 10.76 16.06
N SER A 169 2.87 9.90 15.28
CA SER A 169 3.31 8.50 15.14
C SER A 169 4.71 8.36 14.53
N TRP A 170 5.08 9.23 13.59
CA TRP A 170 6.43 9.25 13.03
C TRP A 170 7.44 9.86 13.99
N ALA A 171 7.05 10.93 14.71
CA ALA A 171 7.90 11.56 15.71
C ALA A 171 8.24 10.57 16.85
N GLN A 172 7.28 9.79 17.31
CA GLN A 172 7.51 8.74 18.30
C GLN A 172 8.45 7.64 17.82
N LYS A 173 8.37 7.27 16.53
CA LYS A 173 9.21 6.19 15.98
C LYS A 173 10.63 6.66 15.61
N ARG A 174 10.81 7.90 15.10
CA ARG A 174 12.05 8.36 14.47
C ARG A 174 12.44 9.82 14.83
N GLY A 175 11.83 10.39 15.88
CA GLY A 175 12.11 11.77 16.32
C GLY A 175 11.32 12.85 15.57
N LEU A 176 11.38 14.09 16.12
CA LEU A 176 10.59 15.23 15.65
C LEU A 176 10.79 15.56 14.17
N GLY A 177 12.02 15.49 13.68
CA GLY A 177 12.34 15.74 12.26
C GLY A 177 11.60 14.79 11.31
N ALA A 178 11.39 13.54 11.71
CA ALA A 178 10.59 12.59 10.94
C ALA A 178 9.11 12.99 10.93
N GLY A 179 8.56 13.43 12.07
CA GLY A 179 7.19 13.95 12.13
C GLY A 179 6.95 15.07 11.13
N LEU A 180 7.85 16.06 11.08
CA LEU A 180 7.78 17.19 10.14
C LEU A 180 7.92 16.74 8.68
N LYS A 181 8.94 15.94 8.39
CA LYS A 181 9.16 15.41 7.04
C LYS A 181 7.91 14.69 6.52
N TYR A 182 7.34 13.81 7.33
CA TYR A 182 6.19 13.00 6.88
C TYR A 182 4.87 13.77 6.87
N SER A 183 4.75 14.93 7.55
CA SER A 183 3.63 15.85 7.34
C SER A 183 3.62 16.43 5.92
N ARG A 184 4.79 16.87 5.42
CA ARG A 184 4.94 17.33 4.02
C ARG A 184 4.66 16.20 3.01
N VAL A 185 5.22 15.02 3.26
CA VAL A 185 4.99 13.84 2.40
C VAL A 185 3.50 13.49 2.37
N TRP A 186 2.81 13.58 3.50
CA TRP A 186 1.37 13.37 3.60
C TRP A 186 0.62 14.36 2.70
N ALA A 187 0.89 15.67 2.85
CA ALA A 187 0.23 16.73 2.08
C ALA A 187 0.41 16.53 0.57
N ARG A 188 1.67 16.31 0.12
CA ARG A 188 1.98 16.08 -1.29
C ARG A 188 1.24 14.87 -1.85
N ARG A 189 1.19 13.76 -1.10
CA ARG A 189 0.47 12.56 -1.53
C ARG A 189 -1.03 12.79 -1.63
N GLN A 190 -1.63 13.51 -0.69
CA GLN A 190 -3.06 13.85 -0.77
C GLN A 190 -3.34 14.74 -1.99
N GLU A 191 -2.47 15.71 -2.29
CA GLU A 191 -2.59 16.55 -3.48
C GLU A 191 -2.55 15.72 -4.78
N VAL A 192 -1.58 14.80 -4.93
CA VAL A 192 -1.48 13.92 -6.09
C VAL A 192 -2.72 13.03 -6.19
N LEU A 193 -3.13 12.41 -5.09
CA LEU A 193 -4.27 11.49 -5.06
C LEU A 193 -5.60 12.22 -5.32
N GLU A 194 -5.76 13.44 -4.88
CA GLU A 194 -6.93 14.27 -5.18
C GLU A 194 -7.05 14.58 -6.69
N ARG A 195 -5.92 14.93 -7.34
CA ARG A 195 -5.92 15.13 -8.80
C ARG A 195 -6.24 13.82 -9.51
N TRP A 196 -5.64 12.74 -9.09
CA TRP A 196 -5.81 11.44 -9.72
C TRP A 196 -7.23 10.86 -9.52
N SER A 197 -7.89 11.19 -8.41
CA SER A 197 -9.28 10.77 -8.18
C SER A 197 -10.22 11.22 -9.29
N ARG A 198 -9.99 12.40 -9.84
CA ARG A 198 -10.80 12.96 -10.95
C ARG A 198 -10.61 12.14 -12.24
N ALA A 199 -9.41 11.69 -12.52
CA ALA A 199 -9.10 10.87 -13.70
C ALA A 199 -9.59 9.42 -13.56
N LEU A 200 -9.57 8.86 -12.36
CA LEU A 200 -9.95 7.47 -12.09
C LEU A 200 -11.46 7.29 -11.87
N GLY A 201 -12.18 8.35 -11.46
CA GLY A 201 -13.62 8.29 -11.20
C GLY A 201 -13.97 7.16 -10.21
N GLU A 202 -14.86 6.25 -10.59
CA GLU A 202 -15.33 5.14 -9.76
C GLU A 202 -14.23 4.14 -9.36
N ARG A 203 -13.08 4.15 -10.02
CA ARG A 203 -11.92 3.33 -9.65
C ARG A 203 -11.09 3.93 -8.52
N PHE A 204 -11.51 5.06 -7.96
CA PHE A 204 -10.83 5.70 -6.84
C PHE A 204 -11.77 5.80 -5.63
N LEU A 205 -11.27 5.42 -4.46
CA LEU A 205 -11.98 5.53 -3.20
C LEU A 205 -11.08 6.17 -2.14
N THR A 206 -11.57 7.19 -1.44
CA THR A 206 -10.93 7.67 -0.21
C THR A 206 -11.64 7.09 1.00
N VAL A 207 -10.86 6.48 1.89
CA VAL A 207 -11.31 5.97 3.19
C VAL A 207 -10.52 6.67 4.29
N ARG A 208 -11.21 7.19 5.28
CA ARG A 208 -10.58 7.76 6.47
C ARG A 208 -10.27 6.65 7.46
N TYR A 209 -9.06 6.68 8.02
CA TYR A 209 -8.68 5.75 9.09
C TYR A 209 -9.65 5.81 10.28
N GLU A 210 -10.13 7.00 10.59
CA GLU A 210 -11.04 7.25 11.69
C GLU A 210 -12.38 6.53 11.48
N ASP A 211 -12.92 6.53 10.25
CA ASP A 211 -14.15 5.81 9.90
C ASP A 211 -13.92 4.30 9.91
N LEU A 212 -12.79 3.85 9.33
CA LEU A 212 -12.39 2.44 9.37
C LEU A 212 -12.24 1.93 10.81
N ALA A 213 -11.66 2.72 11.69
CA ALA A 213 -11.45 2.33 13.08
C ALA A 213 -12.73 2.46 13.95
N GLY A 214 -13.64 3.37 13.59
CA GLY A 214 -14.91 3.58 14.28
C GLY A 214 -16.00 2.58 13.89
N ALA A 215 -16.00 2.11 12.64
CA ALA A 215 -16.98 1.16 12.10
C ALA A 215 -16.30 0.16 11.14
N PRO A 216 -15.44 -0.74 11.66
CA PRO A 216 -14.57 -1.57 10.83
C PRO A 216 -15.34 -2.54 9.94
N GLU A 217 -16.39 -3.18 10.41
CA GLU A 217 -17.20 -4.11 9.62
C GLU A 217 -17.85 -3.40 8.42
N ALA A 218 -18.49 -2.27 8.67
CA ALA A 218 -19.14 -1.48 7.64
C ALA A 218 -18.12 -0.96 6.62
N SER A 219 -16.98 -0.47 7.09
CA SER A 219 -15.90 0.05 6.24
C SER A 219 -15.29 -1.05 5.37
N ILE A 220 -15.01 -2.23 5.92
CA ILE A 220 -14.50 -3.37 5.14
C ILE A 220 -15.54 -3.83 4.12
N GLY A 221 -16.81 -3.96 4.51
CA GLY A 221 -17.89 -4.32 3.59
C GLY A 221 -18.05 -3.33 2.43
N MET A 222 -17.99 -2.03 2.71
CA MET A 222 -18.02 -0.97 1.70
C MET A 222 -16.81 -1.06 0.74
N ILE A 223 -15.60 -1.26 1.28
CA ILE A 223 -14.39 -1.43 0.46
C ILE A 223 -14.48 -2.69 -0.42
N GLN A 224 -14.95 -3.81 0.15
CA GLN A 224 -15.12 -5.05 -0.60
C GLN A 224 -16.14 -4.88 -1.74
N ALA A 225 -17.27 -4.24 -1.48
CA ALA A 225 -18.29 -3.95 -2.50
C ALA A 225 -17.74 -3.04 -3.61
N TRP A 226 -17.08 -1.93 -3.24
CA TRP A 226 -16.47 -1.00 -4.19
C TRP A 226 -15.38 -1.66 -5.04
N ALA A 227 -14.52 -2.47 -4.42
CA ALA A 227 -13.43 -3.15 -5.11
C ALA A 227 -13.89 -4.46 -5.78
N GLU A 228 -15.16 -4.84 -5.65
CA GLU A 228 -15.71 -6.13 -6.10
C GLU A 228 -14.88 -7.32 -5.60
N LEU A 229 -14.48 -7.25 -4.33
CA LEU A 229 -13.75 -8.33 -3.68
C LEU A 229 -14.72 -9.39 -3.15
N PRO A 230 -14.29 -10.65 -3.09
CA PRO A 230 -15.07 -11.68 -2.44
C PRO A 230 -15.17 -11.40 -0.93
N VAL A 231 -16.35 -11.62 -0.37
CA VAL A 231 -16.59 -11.43 1.07
C VAL A 231 -16.03 -12.60 1.86
N THR A 232 -15.20 -12.31 2.86
CA THR A 232 -14.69 -13.33 3.79
C THR A 232 -15.70 -13.53 4.93
N LYS A 233 -16.40 -14.66 4.88
CA LYS A 233 -17.33 -15.02 5.96
C LYS A 233 -16.56 -15.26 7.28
N GLY A 234 -17.09 -14.77 8.39
CA GLY A 234 -16.49 -14.97 9.71
C GLY A 234 -15.21 -14.17 9.97
N LEU A 235 -14.91 -13.16 9.12
CA LEU A 235 -13.77 -12.28 9.35
C LEU A 235 -13.87 -11.56 10.69
N PHE A 236 -15.05 -11.07 11.05
CA PHE A 236 -15.34 -10.45 12.33
C PHE A 236 -16.05 -11.44 13.25
N THR A 237 -15.51 -11.63 14.46
CA THR A 237 -16.04 -12.53 15.51
C THR A 237 -16.88 -11.80 16.54
N ALA A 238 -16.67 -10.48 16.67
CA ALA A 238 -17.45 -9.55 17.49
C ALA A 238 -17.23 -8.12 16.96
N PRO A 239 -18.02 -7.12 17.37
CA PRO A 239 -17.84 -5.72 16.97
C PRO A 239 -16.41 -5.24 17.15
N GLY A 240 -15.78 -4.79 16.06
CA GLY A 240 -14.39 -4.34 16.03
C GLY A 240 -13.33 -5.42 16.26
N ARG A 241 -13.68 -6.71 16.31
CA ARG A 241 -12.75 -7.82 16.55
C ARG A 241 -12.71 -8.76 15.35
N ALA A 242 -11.56 -8.82 14.70
CA ALA A 242 -11.36 -9.64 13.51
C ALA A 242 -10.32 -10.75 13.73
N THR A 243 -10.45 -11.83 12.97
CA THR A 243 -9.49 -12.94 12.95
C THR A 243 -8.64 -12.86 11.68
N ILE A 244 -7.33 -13.04 11.84
CA ILE A 244 -6.34 -13.08 10.76
C ILE A 244 -5.78 -14.50 10.65
N ASP A 245 -6.00 -15.12 9.51
CA ASP A 245 -5.27 -16.33 9.12
C ASP A 245 -3.95 -15.94 8.46
N TRP A 246 -2.86 -16.38 9.03
CA TRP A 246 -1.51 -16.10 8.55
C TRP A 246 -0.98 -17.17 7.59
N SER A 247 -1.66 -18.28 7.40
CA SER A 247 -1.17 -19.41 6.60
C SER A 247 -0.91 -19.06 5.14
N GLY A 248 -1.74 -18.17 4.58
CA GLY A 248 -1.59 -17.66 3.20
C GLY A 248 -0.87 -16.32 3.08
N GLN A 249 -0.30 -15.78 4.17
CA GLN A 249 0.32 -14.46 4.16
C GLN A 249 1.83 -14.56 3.96
N HIS A 250 2.32 -13.90 2.90
CA HIS A 250 3.74 -13.85 2.55
C HIS A 250 4.25 -12.41 2.55
N LEU A 251 4.20 -11.76 3.71
CA LEU A 251 4.63 -10.37 3.89
C LEU A 251 6.09 -10.29 4.34
N TYR A 252 6.73 -9.18 4.03
CA TYR A 252 8.14 -8.91 4.31
C TYR A 252 8.36 -7.45 4.74
N PRO A 253 9.48 -7.12 5.43
CA PRO A 253 9.85 -5.74 5.74
C PRO A 253 10.07 -4.91 4.46
N PRO A 254 9.84 -3.56 4.49
CA PRO A 254 9.58 -2.73 5.67
C PRO A 254 8.09 -2.54 6.02
N ALA A 255 7.24 -3.52 5.72
CA ALA A 255 5.87 -3.51 6.24
C ALA A 255 5.88 -3.28 7.77
N ASN A 256 4.73 -3.12 8.41
CA ASN A 256 4.72 -2.84 9.84
C ASN A 256 5.39 -3.98 10.62
N GLU A 257 6.68 -3.81 10.95
CA GLU A 257 7.54 -4.80 11.61
C GLU A 257 6.89 -5.41 12.85
N ARG A 258 6.19 -4.56 13.64
CA ARG A 258 5.47 -5.03 14.83
C ARG A 258 4.35 -6.01 14.47
N VAL A 259 3.54 -5.68 13.48
CA VAL A 259 2.44 -6.57 13.02
C VAL A 259 3.01 -7.88 12.49
N LEU A 260 4.11 -7.82 11.73
CA LEU A 260 4.76 -9.01 11.18
C LEU A 260 5.41 -9.89 12.26
N ALA A 261 6.00 -9.27 13.30
CA ALA A 261 6.63 -9.97 14.39
C ALA A 261 5.60 -10.63 15.34
N GLU A 262 4.55 -9.89 15.73
CA GLU A 262 3.54 -10.38 16.65
C GLU A 262 2.61 -11.43 16.02
N ARG A 263 2.31 -11.32 14.72
CA ARG A 263 1.41 -12.20 13.95
C ARG A 263 0.15 -12.62 14.73
N LYS A 264 -0.51 -11.63 15.33
CA LYS A 264 -1.72 -11.87 16.11
C LYS A 264 -2.82 -12.44 15.22
N THR A 265 -3.39 -13.55 15.63
CA THR A 265 -4.54 -14.17 14.97
C THR A 265 -5.84 -13.43 15.29
N GLU A 266 -5.93 -12.78 16.43
CA GLU A 266 -7.05 -11.95 16.82
C GLU A 266 -6.59 -10.50 16.95
N VAL A 267 -7.30 -9.58 16.28
CA VAL A 267 -7.00 -8.15 16.28
C VAL A 267 -8.23 -7.33 16.67
N VAL A 268 -8.01 -6.35 17.52
CA VAL A 268 -9.04 -5.35 17.88
C VAL A 268 -8.78 -4.10 17.07
N ILE A 269 -9.78 -3.66 16.33
CA ILE A 269 -9.75 -2.47 15.49
C ILE A 269 -10.51 -1.38 16.24
N ALA A 270 -9.79 -0.35 16.67
CA ALA A 270 -10.35 0.74 17.45
C ALA A 270 -9.63 2.05 17.13
N PRO A 271 -10.29 3.20 17.29
CA PRO A 271 -9.67 4.51 17.13
C PRO A 271 -8.44 4.67 18.03
N SER A 272 -7.36 5.20 17.45
CA SER A 272 -6.13 5.50 18.19
C SER A 272 -6.12 6.96 18.60
N GLU A 273 -6.35 7.25 19.88
CA GLU A 273 -6.49 8.61 20.42
C GLU A 273 -5.23 9.14 21.15
N GLY A 274 -4.23 8.29 21.40
CA GLY A 274 -3.03 8.65 22.16
C GLY A 274 -2.25 9.85 21.60
N TRP A 275 -2.38 10.13 20.31
CA TRP A 275 -1.76 11.30 19.68
C TRP A 275 -2.37 12.64 20.12
N ARG A 276 -3.58 12.64 20.71
CA ARG A 276 -4.25 13.83 21.25
C ARG A 276 -3.72 14.27 22.60
N ALA A 277 -2.94 13.42 23.28
CA ALA A 277 -2.36 13.74 24.60
C ALA A 277 -1.55 15.04 24.59
N GLY A 278 -1.52 15.74 25.72
CA GLY A 278 -0.93 17.08 25.87
C GLY A 278 0.55 17.16 25.46
N GLY A 279 1.35 16.11 25.74
CA GLY A 279 2.76 16.02 25.37
C GLY A 279 3.05 16.11 23.87
N HIS A 280 2.04 16.05 23.00
CA HIS A 280 2.20 16.15 21.54
C HIS A 280 1.67 17.46 20.93
N ALA A 281 1.32 18.47 21.75
CA ALA A 281 0.69 19.70 21.29
C ALA A 281 1.51 20.45 20.24
N LEU A 282 2.81 20.61 20.47
CA LEU A 282 3.72 21.26 19.53
C LEU A 282 3.79 20.52 18.19
N MET A 283 3.94 19.18 18.22
CA MET A 283 3.97 18.37 16.98
C MET A 283 2.67 18.47 16.20
N ARG A 284 1.52 18.49 16.90
CA ARG A 284 0.21 18.66 16.23
C ARG A 284 0.09 20.02 15.55
N ALA A 285 0.51 21.09 16.21
CA ALA A 285 0.51 22.43 15.62
C ALA A 285 1.42 22.51 14.39
N LEU A 286 2.65 22.03 14.52
CA LEU A 286 3.60 22.00 13.40
C LEU A 286 3.10 21.11 12.26
N ALA A 287 2.47 19.98 12.54
CA ALA A 287 1.91 19.11 11.53
C ALA A 287 0.85 19.83 10.66
N MET A 288 0.00 20.67 11.26
CA MET A 288 -1.00 21.44 10.51
C MET A 288 -0.35 22.48 9.59
N ILE A 289 0.71 23.15 10.04
CA ILE A 289 1.46 24.11 9.21
C ILE A 289 2.10 23.38 8.03
N TRP A 290 2.75 22.24 8.27
CA TRP A 290 3.50 21.50 7.27
C TRP A 290 2.65 20.62 6.36
N SER A 291 1.38 20.40 6.68
CA SER A 291 0.42 19.68 5.83
C SER A 291 -0.59 20.61 5.13
N HIS A 292 -0.49 21.94 5.33
CA HIS A 292 -1.36 22.91 4.68
C HIS A 292 -1.16 22.94 3.16
N PRO A 293 -2.23 23.13 2.33
CA PRO A 293 -3.64 23.30 2.76
C PRO A 293 -4.41 21.99 3.01
N GLN A 294 -3.90 20.84 2.53
CA GLN A 294 -4.62 19.55 2.53
C GLN A 294 -4.97 19.09 3.95
N GLY A 295 -4.09 19.31 4.93
CA GLY A 295 -4.35 18.97 6.33
C GLY A 295 -5.54 19.75 6.90
N GLY A 296 -5.64 21.03 6.56
CA GLY A 296 -6.78 21.86 6.94
C GLY A 296 -8.09 21.40 6.32
N ALA A 297 -8.06 21.02 5.04
CA ALA A 297 -9.23 20.47 4.33
C ALA A 297 -9.68 19.13 4.96
N TYR A 298 -8.73 18.24 5.24
CA TYR A 298 -9.02 16.94 5.86
C TYR A 298 -9.71 17.08 7.22
N VAL A 299 -9.20 17.97 8.09
CA VAL A 299 -9.75 18.14 9.45
C VAL A 299 -11.12 18.78 9.47
N ARG A 300 -11.45 19.65 8.48
CA ARG A 300 -12.77 20.28 8.37
C ARG A 300 -13.83 19.38 7.74
N GLY A 301 -13.44 18.42 6.92
CA GLY A 301 -14.34 17.50 6.21
C GLY A 301 -14.68 16.22 6.96
N GLY A 302 -14.27 16.12 8.24
CA GLY A 302 -14.46 14.94 9.09
C GLY A 302 -15.47 15.13 10.20
#